data_eedb1415bbfa1a91fda16c9be2107a81
#
_entry.id   eedb1415bbfa1a91fda16c9be2107a81
#
_cell.length_a   1.000
_cell.length_b   1.000
_cell.length_c   1.000
_cell.angle_alpha   90.00
_cell.angle_beta   90.00
_cell.angle_gamma   90.00
#
_symmetry.space_group_name_H-M   'P 1'
#
loop_
_entity.id
_entity.type
_entity.pdbx_description
1 polymer ?
#
loop_
_entity_poly.entity_id
_entity_poly.type
_entity_poly.pdbx_seq_one_letter_code
_entity_poly.pdbx_strand_id
1 'polypeptide(L)'
;MVLADNFLWLFIFWEVMGLCSYLLIGFYYEKPSAASAAKKAFLTTRVGDVFLIIGLIIMWNIYGSLEFDIIFNWDYYNNPVDFTLLKTCLILMFIGAVGKSAQFPLHVWLPDAMEGPTPVSALIHAATMVNAGLYLVARMFPIFMGTADGSFIGELSLIHISEPT
;
A
#
# COMPACT_ATOMS: atom_id res chain seq x y z
N MET A 1 3.85 -8.91 7.97
CA MET A 1 4.07 -8.14 6.74
C MET A 1 5.56 -8.06 6.39
N VAL A 2 6.42 -7.51 7.24
CA VAL A 2 7.88 -7.34 6.96
C VAL A 2 8.59 -8.68 6.69
N LEU A 3 8.20 -9.75 7.37
CA LEU A 3 8.72 -11.11 7.18
C LEU A 3 7.98 -11.91 6.09
N ALA A 4 7.13 -11.26 5.31
CA ALA A 4 6.45 -11.95 4.21
C ALA A 4 7.47 -12.31 3.11
N ASP A 5 7.34 -13.50 2.60
CA ASP A 5 8.19 -14.09 1.57
C ASP A 5 7.62 -13.87 0.15
N ASN A 6 6.38 -13.47 0.08
CA ASN A 6 5.69 -13.20 -1.17
C ASN A 6 4.64 -12.08 -1.01
N PHE A 7 4.18 -11.55 -2.14
CA PHE A 7 3.18 -10.49 -2.16
C PHE A 7 1.81 -10.92 -1.62
N LEU A 8 1.44 -12.21 -1.70
CA LEU A 8 0.17 -12.69 -1.17
C LEU A 8 0.16 -12.62 0.36
N TRP A 9 1.21 -13.13 1.03
CA TRP A 9 1.33 -13.01 2.48
C TRP A 9 1.46 -11.56 2.93
N LEU A 10 2.18 -10.74 2.17
CA LEU A 10 2.27 -9.31 2.43
C LEU A 10 0.86 -8.69 2.42
N PHE A 11 0.02 -9.00 1.41
CA PHE A 11 -1.34 -8.51 1.30
C PHE A 11 -2.24 -9.01 2.44
N ILE A 12 -2.18 -10.29 2.83
CA ILE A 12 -2.95 -10.83 3.93
C ILE A 12 -2.66 -10.05 5.22
N PHE A 13 -1.40 -9.83 5.56
CA PHE A 13 -1.03 -9.06 6.75
C PHE A 13 -1.34 -7.56 6.62
N TRP A 14 -1.33 -7.03 5.41
CA TRP A 14 -1.80 -5.69 5.09
C TRP A 14 -3.28 -5.49 5.46
N GLU A 15 -4.09 -6.47 5.14
CA GLU A 15 -5.51 -6.49 5.47
C GLU A 15 -5.76 -6.66 6.97
N VAL A 16 -5.03 -7.55 7.64
CA VAL A 16 -5.08 -7.73 9.10
C VAL A 16 -4.72 -6.43 9.81
N MET A 17 -3.67 -5.74 9.36
CA MET A 17 -3.29 -4.44 9.91
C MET A 17 -4.41 -3.40 9.72
N GLY A 18 -5.09 -3.39 8.57
CA GLY A 18 -6.25 -2.52 8.32
C GLY A 18 -7.40 -2.80 9.29
N LEU A 19 -7.68 -4.07 9.57
CA LEU A 19 -8.69 -4.47 10.56
C LEU A 19 -8.30 -4.07 11.97
N CYS A 20 -7.04 -4.30 12.36
CA CYS A 20 -6.54 -3.89 13.67
C CYS A 20 -6.66 -2.37 13.86
N SER A 21 -6.31 -1.58 12.85
CA SER A 21 -6.44 -0.12 12.93
C SER A 21 -7.89 0.33 13.09
N TYR A 22 -8.83 -0.32 12.39
CA TYR A 22 -10.26 -0.06 12.56
C TYR A 22 -10.73 -0.26 14.00
N LEU A 23 -10.36 -1.40 14.61
CA LEU A 23 -10.72 -1.73 15.99
C LEU A 23 -10.07 -0.78 17.00
N LEU A 24 -8.84 -0.36 16.74
CA LEU A 24 -8.08 0.51 17.61
C LEU A 24 -8.53 1.98 17.53
N ILE A 25 -8.85 2.50 16.35
CA ILE A 25 -9.44 3.84 16.19
C ILE A 25 -10.82 3.88 16.85
N GLY A 26 -11.61 2.81 16.65
CA GLY A 26 -12.92 2.65 17.26
C GLY A 26 -12.92 2.15 18.69
N PHE A 27 -11.80 2.24 19.42
CA PHE A 27 -11.70 1.73 20.80
C PHE A 27 -12.79 2.31 21.72
N TYR A 28 -13.08 3.59 21.59
CA TYR A 28 -14.16 4.26 22.29
C TYR A 28 -15.45 4.27 21.46
N TYR A 29 -15.88 3.10 20.97
CA TYR A 29 -17.03 2.94 20.05
C TYR A 29 -18.36 3.50 20.60
N GLU A 30 -18.48 3.70 21.89
CA GLU A 30 -19.64 4.35 22.53
C GLU A 30 -19.75 5.83 22.15
N LYS A 31 -18.63 6.46 21.75
CA LYS A 31 -18.60 7.82 21.22
C LYS A 31 -18.95 7.78 19.73
N PRO A 32 -20.02 8.46 19.27
CA PRO A 32 -20.38 8.48 17.85
C PRO A 32 -19.26 9.01 16.95
N SER A 33 -18.44 9.96 17.44
CA SER A 33 -17.29 10.49 16.71
C SER A 33 -16.23 9.41 16.44
N ALA A 34 -15.85 8.63 17.45
CA ALA A 34 -14.85 7.57 17.31
C ALA A 34 -15.36 6.44 16.39
N ALA A 35 -16.62 6.03 16.52
CA ALA A 35 -17.24 5.04 15.65
C ALA A 35 -17.30 5.51 14.18
N SER A 36 -17.59 6.81 13.94
CA SER A 36 -17.59 7.40 12.61
C SER A 36 -16.17 7.49 12.03
N ALA A 37 -15.20 7.92 12.83
CA ALA A 37 -13.79 8.00 12.45
C ALA A 37 -13.23 6.63 12.04
N ALA A 38 -13.51 5.58 12.82
CA ALA A 38 -13.10 4.22 12.50
C ALA A 38 -13.68 3.74 11.16
N LYS A 39 -14.98 3.94 10.92
CA LYS A 39 -15.63 3.59 9.66
C LYS A 39 -15.01 4.36 8.48
N LYS A 40 -14.77 5.66 8.64
CA LYS A 40 -14.17 6.50 7.61
C LYS A 40 -12.75 6.01 7.27
N ALA A 41 -11.92 5.78 8.28
CA ALA A 41 -10.57 5.26 8.09
C ALA A 41 -10.58 3.92 7.36
N PHE A 42 -11.41 2.99 7.80
CA PHE A 42 -11.52 1.67 7.19
C PHE A 42 -11.98 1.74 5.72
N LEU A 43 -13.06 2.46 5.43
CA LEU A 43 -13.58 2.56 4.06
C LEU A 43 -12.61 3.27 3.12
N THR A 44 -11.96 4.35 3.57
CA THR A 44 -11.01 5.09 2.74
C THR A 44 -9.79 4.24 2.40
N THR A 45 -9.24 3.50 3.37
CA THR A 45 -8.09 2.62 3.10
C THR A 45 -8.48 1.44 2.22
N ARG A 46 -9.71 0.92 2.33
CA ARG A 46 -10.22 -0.15 1.46
C ARG A 46 -10.29 0.24 0.00
N VAL A 47 -10.54 1.49 -0.32
CA VAL A 47 -10.45 1.95 -1.72
C VAL A 47 -9.04 1.69 -2.28
N GLY A 48 -7.99 2.02 -1.53
CA GLY A 48 -6.61 1.70 -1.92
C GLY A 48 -6.37 0.19 -2.03
N ASP A 49 -6.89 -0.60 -1.07
CA ASP A 49 -6.69 -2.04 -1.01
C ASP A 49 -7.33 -2.77 -2.22
N VAL A 50 -8.45 -2.26 -2.76
CA VAL A 50 -9.05 -2.78 -4.00
C VAL A 50 -8.09 -2.61 -5.19
N PHE A 51 -7.45 -1.46 -5.33
CA PHE A 51 -6.47 -1.26 -6.40
C PHE A 51 -5.23 -2.16 -6.20
N LEU A 52 -4.79 -2.34 -4.96
CA LEU A 52 -3.68 -3.22 -4.62
C LEU A 52 -3.97 -4.67 -5.05
N ILE A 53 -5.15 -5.21 -4.74
CA ILE A 53 -5.48 -6.60 -5.12
C ILE A 53 -5.58 -6.76 -6.64
N ILE A 54 -6.12 -5.77 -7.36
CA ILE A 54 -6.13 -5.79 -8.83
C ILE A 54 -4.70 -5.80 -9.36
N GLY A 55 -3.81 -4.97 -8.80
CA GLY A 55 -2.39 -4.98 -9.14
C GLY A 55 -1.75 -6.34 -8.91
N LEU A 56 -2.02 -7.02 -7.78
CA LEU A 56 -1.51 -8.36 -7.50
C LEU A 56 -2.03 -9.42 -8.48
N ILE A 57 -3.29 -9.33 -8.91
CA ILE A 57 -3.84 -10.24 -9.93
C ILE A 57 -3.12 -10.05 -11.26
N ILE A 58 -2.87 -8.79 -11.66
CA ILE A 58 -2.11 -8.50 -12.87
C ILE A 58 -0.67 -9.02 -12.74
N MET A 59 -0.03 -8.82 -11.58
CA MET A 59 1.32 -9.33 -11.31
C MET A 59 1.38 -10.85 -11.42
N TRP A 60 0.40 -11.56 -10.86
CA TRP A 60 0.27 -13.00 -11.03
C TRP A 60 0.13 -13.40 -12.50
N ASN A 61 -0.64 -12.65 -13.27
CA ASN A 61 -0.82 -12.94 -14.71
C ASN A 61 0.47 -12.73 -15.51
N ILE A 62 1.31 -11.77 -15.12
CA ILE A 62 2.58 -11.47 -15.78
C ILE A 62 3.64 -12.52 -15.45
N TYR A 63 3.85 -12.80 -14.16
CA TYR A 63 4.97 -13.61 -13.67
C TYR A 63 4.61 -15.07 -13.36
N GLY A 64 3.30 -15.41 -13.33
CA GLY A 64 2.83 -16.74 -12.92
C GLY A 64 3.08 -17.06 -11.44
N SER A 65 3.64 -16.14 -10.66
CA SER A 65 3.94 -16.27 -9.24
C SER A 65 3.85 -14.93 -8.53
N LEU A 66 3.69 -14.97 -7.19
CA LEU A 66 3.79 -13.79 -6.31
C LEU A 66 5.01 -13.87 -5.39
N GLU A 67 5.89 -14.85 -5.57
CA GLU A 67 7.13 -15.00 -4.80
C GLU A 67 8.14 -13.93 -5.20
N PHE A 68 8.78 -13.32 -4.19
CA PHE A 68 9.75 -12.25 -4.41
C PHE A 68 10.95 -12.72 -5.22
N ASP A 69 11.46 -13.91 -4.94
CA ASP A 69 12.64 -14.45 -5.64
C ASP A 69 12.38 -14.65 -7.14
N ILE A 70 11.19 -15.09 -7.51
CA ILE A 70 10.81 -15.29 -8.91
C ILE A 70 10.65 -13.94 -9.61
N ILE A 71 9.96 -12.99 -8.97
CA ILE A 71 9.65 -11.70 -9.58
C ILE A 71 10.89 -10.82 -9.71
N PHE A 72 11.76 -10.76 -8.67
CA PHE A 72 12.92 -9.88 -8.66
C PHE A 72 14.08 -10.39 -9.52
N ASN A 73 14.16 -11.71 -9.76
CA ASN A 73 15.15 -12.34 -10.63
C ASN A 73 14.58 -12.68 -12.02
N TRP A 74 13.47 -12.05 -12.43
CA TRP A 74 12.83 -12.32 -13.70
C TRP A 74 13.74 -11.93 -14.87
N ASP A 75 13.92 -12.89 -15.79
CA ASP A 75 14.71 -12.67 -17.00
C ASP A 75 13.85 -12.05 -18.12
N TYR A 76 13.87 -10.74 -18.19
CA TYR A 76 13.12 -9.97 -19.19
C TYR A 76 13.62 -10.18 -20.62
N TYR A 77 14.84 -10.70 -20.81
CA TYR A 77 15.39 -10.96 -22.13
C TYR A 77 14.79 -12.22 -22.77
N ASN A 78 14.73 -13.31 -21.97
CA ASN A 78 14.17 -14.58 -22.45
C ASN A 78 12.64 -14.66 -22.29
N ASN A 79 12.08 -13.91 -21.36
CA ASN A 79 10.64 -13.86 -21.06
C ASN A 79 10.15 -12.42 -21.17
N PRO A 80 9.88 -11.92 -22.38
CA PRO A 80 9.42 -10.56 -22.58
C PRO A 80 8.08 -10.31 -21.91
N VAL A 81 7.96 -9.20 -21.20
CA VAL A 81 6.76 -8.76 -20.49
C VAL A 81 6.16 -7.56 -21.22
N ASP A 82 4.84 -7.47 -21.26
CA ASP A 82 4.17 -6.24 -21.70
C ASP A 82 4.42 -5.14 -20.66
N PHE A 83 5.30 -4.20 -21.01
CA PHE A 83 5.66 -3.08 -20.14
C PHE A 83 4.47 -2.17 -19.82
N THR A 84 3.47 -2.06 -20.72
CA THR A 84 2.26 -1.28 -20.46
C THR A 84 1.44 -1.91 -19.35
N LEU A 85 1.29 -3.23 -19.38
CA LEU A 85 0.59 -3.99 -18.35
C LEU A 85 1.34 -3.95 -17.03
N LEU A 86 2.68 -4.06 -17.06
CA LEU A 86 3.52 -3.96 -15.87
C LEU A 86 3.44 -2.55 -15.24
N LYS A 87 3.53 -1.48 -16.01
CA LYS A 87 3.33 -0.11 -15.52
C LYS A 87 1.97 0.07 -14.87
N THR A 88 0.91 -0.44 -15.49
CA THR A 88 -0.45 -0.40 -14.92
C THR A 88 -0.51 -1.15 -13.58
N CYS A 89 0.08 -2.33 -13.49
CA CYS A 89 0.19 -3.10 -12.26
C CYS A 89 0.87 -2.29 -11.15
N LEU A 90 2.01 -1.69 -11.43
CA LEU A 90 2.80 -0.92 -10.46
C LEU A 90 2.05 0.33 -9.99
N ILE A 91 1.35 1.03 -10.87
CA ILE A 91 0.49 2.19 -10.51
C ILE A 91 -0.64 1.75 -9.57
N LEU A 92 -1.32 0.65 -9.87
CA LEU A 92 -2.41 0.14 -9.03
C LEU A 92 -1.91 -0.26 -7.64
N MET A 93 -0.76 -0.92 -7.56
CA MET A 93 -0.13 -1.25 -6.28
C MET A 93 0.29 0.01 -5.51
N PHE A 94 0.79 1.02 -6.21
CA PHE A 94 1.14 2.30 -5.60
C PHE A 94 -0.09 3.03 -5.04
N ILE A 95 -1.25 2.98 -5.70
CA ILE A 95 -2.52 3.53 -5.15
C ILE A 95 -2.87 2.84 -3.82
N GLY A 96 -2.60 1.54 -3.69
CA GLY A 96 -2.72 0.84 -2.41
C GLY A 96 -1.82 1.43 -1.32
N ALA A 97 -0.57 1.73 -1.66
CA ALA A 97 0.36 2.41 -0.75
C ALA A 97 -0.15 3.81 -0.35
N VAL A 98 -0.66 4.59 -1.30
CA VAL A 98 -1.28 5.91 -1.08
C VAL A 98 -2.40 5.85 -0.05
N GLY A 99 -3.25 4.81 -0.10
CA GLY A 99 -4.35 4.62 0.85
C GLY A 99 -3.89 4.46 2.30
N LYS A 100 -2.90 3.59 2.53
CA LYS A 100 -2.37 3.33 3.89
C LYS A 100 -1.45 4.44 4.39
N SER A 101 -0.69 5.07 3.50
CA SER A 101 0.21 6.17 3.86
C SER A 101 -0.48 7.54 3.94
N ALA A 102 -1.81 7.56 3.86
CA ALA A 102 -2.61 8.77 3.93
C ALA A 102 -2.14 9.88 2.97
N GLN A 103 -1.77 9.51 1.75
CA GLN A 103 -1.38 10.44 0.71
C GLN A 103 -2.60 11.01 -0.01
N PHE A 104 -2.44 12.19 -0.63
CA PHE A 104 -3.51 12.74 -1.46
C PHE A 104 -3.88 11.77 -2.60
N PRO A 105 -5.16 11.53 -2.87
CA PRO A 105 -6.37 12.11 -2.27
C PRO A 105 -6.95 11.32 -1.08
N LEU A 106 -6.33 10.20 -0.65
CA LEU A 106 -6.85 9.30 0.37
C LEU A 106 -6.40 9.64 1.81
N HIS A 107 -6.03 10.90 2.07
CA HIS A 107 -5.52 11.39 3.37
C HIS A 107 -6.62 11.73 4.39
N VAL A 108 -7.87 11.81 3.95
CA VAL A 108 -8.99 12.35 4.75
C VAL A 108 -9.35 11.57 6.02
N TRP A 109 -8.82 10.38 6.18
CA TRP A 109 -9.04 9.55 7.36
C TRP A 109 -8.03 9.84 8.50
N LEU A 110 -6.86 10.37 8.15
CA LEU A 110 -5.73 10.53 9.07
C LEU A 110 -6.04 11.47 10.25
N PRO A 111 -6.62 12.67 10.05
CA PRO A 111 -6.97 13.56 11.16
C PRO A 111 -8.01 12.95 12.10
N ASP A 112 -9.01 12.24 11.57
CA ASP A 112 -10.09 11.66 12.36
C ASP A 112 -9.61 10.44 13.17
N ALA A 113 -8.56 9.77 12.74
CA ALA A 113 -7.96 8.64 13.46
C ALA A 113 -7.39 9.03 14.83
N MET A 114 -7.26 10.33 15.14
CA MET A 114 -6.88 10.86 16.46
C MET A 114 -7.97 10.67 17.54
N GLU A 115 -9.17 10.27 17.18
CA GLU A 115 -10.24 9.93 18.15
C GLU A 115 -9.93 8.67 18.97
N GLY A 116 -9.00 7.84 18.52
CA GLY A 116 -8.50 6.70 19.26
C GLY A 116 -7.60 7.10 20.47
N PRO A 117 -7.29 6.16 21.37
CA PRO A 117 -6.36 6.41 22.47
C PRO A 117 -5.00 6.91 21.97
N THR A 118 -4.41 7.89 22.67
CA THR A 118 -3.12 8.52 22.26
C THR A 118 -2.00 7.52 21.95
N PRO A 119 -1.75 6.46 22.76
CA PRO A 119 -0.71 5.48 22.44
C PRO A 119 -0.99 4.73 21.13
N VAL A 120 -2.26 4.47 20.84
CA VAL A 120 -2.71 3.79 19.62
C VAL A 120 -2.54 4.70 18.42
N SER A 121 -2.96 5.96 18.52
CA SER A 121 -2.81 6.94 17.45
C SER A 121 -1.32 7.12 17.11
N ALA A 122 -0.46 7.24 18.10
CA ALA A 122 0.98 7.32 17.88
C ALA A 122 1.53 6.07 17.14
N LEU A 123 1.08 4.87 17.53
CA LEU A 123 1.50 3.63 16.88
C LEU A 123 1.05 3.56 15.41
N ILE A 124 -0.20 3.93 15.12
CA ILE A 124 -0.77 3.90 13.77
C ILE A 124 -0.03 4.89 12.86
N HIS A 125 0.19 6.13 13.32
CA HIS A 125 0.73 7.21 12.51
C HIS A 125 2.24 7.15 12.35
N ALA A 126 2.99 6.85 13.42
CA ALA A 126 4.44 6.91 13.38
C ALA A 126 5.11 5.59 13.03
N ALA A 127 4.58 4.45 13.51
CA ALA A 127 5.36 3.21 13.50
C ALA A 127 4.81 2.11 12.56
N THR A 128 3.51 2.09 12.24
CA THR A 128 2.92 0.92 11.60
C THR A 128 2.21 1.19 10.28
N MET A 129 1.02 1.77 10.32
CA MET A 129 0.13 1.79 9.16
C MET A 129 0.64 2.69 8.04
N VAL A 130 1.08 3.89 8.37
CA VAL A 130 1.59 4.86 7.37
C VAL A 130 2.87 4.35 6.72
N ASN A 131 3.76 3.73 7.50
CA ASN A 131 5.01 3.16 7.00
C ASN A 131 4.81 1.87 6.16
N ALA A 132 3.66 1.25 6.23
CA ALA A 132 3.37 0.07 5.41
C ALA A 132 3.38 0.39 3.90
N GLY A 133 2.83 1.53 3.50
CA GLY A 133 2.88 1.97 2.10
C GLY A 133 4.31 2.24 1.63
N LEU A 134 5.11 2.91 2.47
CA LEU A 134 6.54 3.12 2.18
C LEU A 134 7.29 1.78 2.03
N TYR A 135 7.02 0.83 2.93
CA TYR A 135 7.61 -0.51 2.85
C TYR A 135 7.23 -1.24 1.56
N LEU A 136 5.95 -1.15 1.12
CA LEU A 136 5.51 -1.75 -0.13
C LEU A 136 6.26 -1.17 -1.32
N VAL A 137 6.39 0.15 -1.40
CA VAL A 137 7.13 0.84 -2.48
C VAL A 137 8.60 0.43 -2.47
N ALA A 138 9.24 0.41 -1.29
CA ALA A 138 10.63 -0.02 -1.15
C ALA A 138 10.82 -1.49 -1.57
N ARG A 139 9.85 -2.36 -1.26
CA ARG A 139 9.88 -3.78 -1.67
C ARG A 139 9.73 -3.96 -3.18
N MET A 140 8.95 -3.10 -3.82
CA MET A 140 8.76 -3.12 -5.27
C MET A 140 9.88 -2.43 -6.05
N PHE A 141 10.81 -1.76 -5.37
CA PHE A 141 11.87 -0.97 -6.00
C PHE A 141 12.68 -1.74 -7.07
N PRO A 142 13.05 -3.03 -6.90
CA PRO A 142 13.74 -3.78 -7.95
C PRO A 142 12.94 -3.88 -9.25
N ILE A 143 11.61 -3.98 -9.17
CA ILE A 143 10.73 -4.04 -10.35
C ILE A 143 10.70 -2.69 -11.05
N PHE A 144 10.65 -1.59 -10.30
CA PHE A 144 10.71 -0.24 -10.86
C PHE A 144 12.02 0.03 -11.60
N MET A 145 13.14 -0.51 -11.10
CA MET A 145 14.45 -0.37 -11.74
C MET A 145 14.60 -1.29 -12.96
N GLY A 146 13.95 -2.44 -12.96
CA GLY A 146 13.98 -3.41 -14.07
C GLY A 146 13.15 -2.99 -15.29
N THR A 147 12.26 -1.99 -15.15
CA THR A 147 11.59 -1.37 -16.30
C THR A 147 12.60 -0.53 -17.08
N ALA A 148 12.96 -1.00 -18.27
CA ALA A 148 14.20 -0.74 -19.01
C ALA A 148 14.53 0.71 -19.41
N ASP A 149 13.69 1.70 -19.11
CA ASP A 149 13.93 3.09 -19.51
C ASP A 149 14.05 4.11 -18.36
N GLY A 150 13.92 3.66 -17.10
CA GLY A 150 14.05 4.55 -15.93
C GLY A 150 13.00 5.67 -15.84
N SER A 151 12.15 5.81 -16.87
CA SER A 151 11.17 6.90 -16.98
C SER A 151 10.12 6.85 -15.87
N PHE A 152 9.76 5.64 -15.43
CA PHE A 152 8.74 5.44 -14.41
C PHE A 152 9.18 5.94 -13.01
N ILE A 153 10.47 5.87 -12.70
CA ILE A 153 11.01 6.40 -11.43
C ILE A 153 10.94 7.93 -11.42
N GLY A 154 11.19 8.57 -12.56
CA GLY A 154 11.06 10.01 -12.71
C GLY A 154 9.62 10.47 -12.45
N GLU A 155 8.62 9.76 -12.97
CA GLU A 155 7.21 10.08 -12.76
C GLU A 155 6.77 9.86 -11.30
N LEU A 156 7.20 8.78 -10.66
CA LEU A 156 6.93 8.53 -9.24
C LEU A 156 7.64 9.51 -8.31
N SER A 157 8.85 9.96 -8.64
CA SER A 157 9.57 10.94 -7.84
C SER A 157 8.85 12.28 -7.78
N LEU A 158 8.17 12.68 -8.86
CA LEU A 158 7.35 13.90 -8.90
C LEU A 158 6.13 13.81 -7.97
N ILE A 159 5.58 12.62 -7.75
CA ILE A 159 4.47 12.40 -6.81
C ILE A 159 4.97 12.45 -5.36
N HIS A 160 6.20 12.02 -5.09
CA HIS A 160 6.81 12.08 -3.75
C HIS A 160 7.24 13.49 -3.32
N ILE A 161 7.43 14.41 -4.25
CA ILE A 161 7.82 15.81 -3.95
C ILE A 161 6.66 16.61 -3.35
N SER A 162 5.43 16.14 -3.46
CA SER A 162 4.29 16.71 -2.74
C SER A 162 4.23 16.17 -1.31
N GLU A 163 5.27 16.42 -0.50
CA GLU A 163 5.16 16.19 0.95
C GLU A 163 4.04 17.07 1.51
N PRO A 164 3.13 16.52 2.33
CA PRO A 164 2.22 17.34 3.08
C PRO A 164 3.04 18.11 4.13
N THR A 165 3.20 19.40 3.94
CA THR A 165 3.63 20.33 4.97
C THR A 165 2.60 20.41 6.08
#